data_01092db0310902995e309cfd5c9bc621
#
_entry.id   01092db0310902995e309cfd5c9bc621
#
_cell.length_a   1.000
_cell.length_b   1.000
_cell.length_c   1.000
_cell.angle_alpha   90.00
_cell.angle_beta   90.00
_cell.angle_gamma   90.00
#
_symmetry.space_group_name_H-M   'P 1'
#
loop_
_entity.id
_entity.type
_entity.pdbx_description
1 polymer ?
#
loop_
_entity_poly.entity_id
_entity_poly.type
_entity_poly.pdbx_seq_one_letter_code
_entity_poly.pdbx_strand_id
1 'polypeptide(L)'
;MKKRIVAVTCVLMFCLGLIGCGTERADKTQQLIRGAAPGYNDGLIRVGMIQTGKESDWRDANTNDYLNTFTKERGYDLIYIDGNSSSERQVKAMYDLIQQKVDYIILQPIVETGWEDAIHAAKEAGIPVIVADRKIAVDETEYVSWIGSDFEEEGRKAVT
;
A
#
# COMPACT_ATOMS: atom_id res chain seq x y z
N MET A 1 49.84 8.94 44.68
CA MET A 1 49.42 8.54 43.31
C MET A 1 47.91 8.21 43.18
N LYS A 2 47.00 8.68 44.03
CA LYS A 2 45.54 8.39 43.98
C LYS A 2 44.63 9.56 43.54
N LYS A 3 45.20 10.71 43.20
CA LYS A 3 44.41 11.92 42.85
C LYS A 3 44.37 12.28 41.34
N ARG A 4 45.02 11.49 40.49
CA ARG A 4 45.04 11.76 39.03
C ARG A 4 44.14 10.82 38.18
N ILE A 5 43.54 9.82 38.80
CA ILE A 5 42.65 8.84 38.08
C ILE A 5 41.20 9.29 38.04
N VAL A 6 40.77 10.13 39.02
CA VAL A 6 39.37 10.58 39.11
C VAL A 6 39.03 11.69 38.08
N ALA A 7 40.01 12.46 37.62
CA ALA A 7 39.76 13.55 36.62
C ALA A 7 39.61 13.06 35.19
N VAL A 8 40.11 11.89 34.81
CA VAL A 8 40.04 11.37 33.40
C VAL A 8 38.70 10.65 33.17
N THR A 9 38.07 10.13 34.21
CA THR A 9 36.82 9.38 34.08
C THR A 9 35.59 10.30 33.90
N CYS A 10 35.64 11.54 34.40
CA CYS A 10 34.55 12.53 34.20
C CYS A 10 34.53 13.21 32.85
N VAL A 11 35.64 13.27 32.12
CA VAL A 11 35.68 13.92 30.80
C VAL A 11 35.18 12.94 29.69
N LEU A 12 35.29 11.65 29.90
CA LEU A 12 34.78 10.65 28.92
C LEU A 12 33.27 10.42 28.99
N MET A 13 32.59 10.87 30.06
CA MET A 13 31.15 10.69 30.23
C MET A 13 30.31 11.85 29.69
N PHE A 14 30.93 12.97 29.26
CA PHE A 14 30.21 14.17 28.77
C PHE A 14 30.13 14.28 27.24
N CYS A 15 30.81 13.40 26.49
CA CYS A 15 30.77 13.40 25.02
C CYS A 15 29.74 12.43 24.39
N LEU A 16 28.93 11.70 25.20
CA LEU A 16 27.93 10.73 24.72
C LEU A 16 26.47 11.26 24.74
N GLY A 17 26.28 12.57 24.97
CA GLY A 17 24.95 13.15 25.19
C GLY A 17 24.35 13.98 24.06
N LEU A 18 24.94 14.06 22.87
CA LEU A 18 24.44 14.96 21.80
C LEU A 18 24.20 14.30 20.43
N ILE A 19 23.91 13.01 20.38
CA ILE A 19 23.45 12.37 19.16
C ILE A 19 22.09 11.70 19.47
N GLY A 20 21.03 12.48 19.49
CA GLY A 20 19.72 11.94 19.80
C GLY A 20 18.56 12.89 19.60
N CYS A 21 18.51 13.61 18.46
CA CYS A 21 17.30 14.37 18.13
C CYS A 21 17.20 14.68 16.62
N GLY A 22 17.18 13.64 15.79
CA GLY A 22 17.03 13.81 14.34
C GLY A 22 16.53 12.56 13.60
N THR A 23 16.68 11.37 14.18
CA THR A 23 16.42 10.11 13.49
C THR A 23 15.02 9.53 13.73
N GLU A 24 14.36 9.86 14.84
CA GLU A 24 13.04 9.28 15.16
C GLU A 24 11.90 9.76 14.24
N ARG A 25 11.97 10.97 13.69
CA ARG A 25 10.92 11.45 12.78
C ARG A 25 11.06 10.88 11.37
N ALA A 26 12.29 10.71 10.89
CA ALA A 26 12.54 10.08 9.60
C ALA A 26 12.20 8.58 9.62
N ASP A 27 12.48 7.91 10.75
CA ASP A 27 12.21 6.48 10.92
C ASP A 27 10.69 6.20 11.03
N LYS A 28 9.94 7.02 11.77
CA LYS A 28 8.47 6.90 11.84
C LYS A 28 7.77 7.18 10.50
N THR A 29 8.29 8.10 9.70
CA THR A 29 7.74 8.39 8.37
C THR A 29 8.08 7.27 7.39
N GLN A 30 9.28 6.68 7.46
CA GLN A 30 9.62 5.49 6.67
C GLN A 30 8.88 4.22 7.14
N GLN A 31 8.57 4.10 8.42
CA GLN A 31 7.78 3.01 8.98
C GLN A 31 6.29 3.10 8.60
N LEU A 32 5.76 4.32 8.42
CA LEU A 32 4.41 4.56 7.90
C LEU A 32 4.32 4.33 6.38
N ILE A 33 5.43 4.49 5.65
CA ILE A 33 5.51 4.25 4.20
C ILE A 33 5.85 2.78 3.91
N ARG A 34 6.56 2.11 4.82
CA ARG A 34 6.79 0.67 4.78
C ARG A 34 5.77 0.01 5.69
N GLY A 35 4.65 -0.44 5.14
CA GLY A 35 3.81 -1.44 5.80
C GLY A 35 4.69 -2.62 6.14
N ALA A 36 5.28 -2.61 7.36
CA ALA A 36 6.29 -3.56 7.75
C ALA A 36 5.68 -4.94 7.92
N ALA A 37 5.64 -5.73 6.85
CA ALA A 37 5.54 -7.17 6.97
C ALA A 37 6.88 -7.69 7.50
N PRO A 38 6.95 -8.27 8.71
CA PRO A 38 8.19 -8.86 9.20
C PRO A 38 8.53 -10.07 8.33
N GLY A 39 9.58 -10.01 7.53
CA GLY A 39 10.15 -11.19 6.91
C GLY A 39 10.63 -11.09 5.46
N TYR A 40 10.25 -10.06 4.70
CA TYR A 40 10.75 -9.87 3.34
C TYR A 40 11.57 -8.57 3.26
N ASN A 41 12.87 -8.69 3.23
CA ASN A 41 13.78 -7.54 3.26
C ASN A 41 14.65 -7.47 1.99
N ASP A 42 14.00 -7.57 0.83
CA ASP A 42 14.66 -7.37 -0.47
C ASP A 42 14.68 -5.89 -0.92
N GLY A 43 14.07 -5.01 -0.11
CA GLY A 43 13.98 -3.58 -0.40
C GLY A 43 12.92 -3.20 -1.44
N LEU A 44 12.13 -4.15 -1.93
CA LEU A 44 11.04 -3.91 -2.87
C LEU A 44 9.74 -3.55 -2.14
N ILE A 45 8.91 -2.72 -2.76
CA ILE A 45 7.54 -2.44 -2.34
C ILE A 45 6.63 -3.50 -2.98
N ARG A 46 5.97 -4.31 -2.15
CA ARG A 46 5.04 -5.34 -2.62
C ARG A 46 3.66 -4.76 -2.86
N VAL A 47 3.21 -4.77 -4.10
CA VAL A 47 1.91 -4.23 -4.51
C VAL A 47 1.02 -5.37 -5.00
N GLY A 48 -0.10 -5.60 -4.30
CA GLY A 48 -1.16 -6.48 -4.79
C GLY A 48 -2.10 -5.70 -5.70
N MET A 49 -2.27 -6.12 -6.94
CA MET A 49 -3.21 -5.50 -7.87
C MET A 49 -4.30 -6.49 -8.25
N ILE A 50 -5.55 -6.15 -7.94
CA ILE A 50 -6.74 -6.96 -8.23
C ILE A 50 -7.49 -6.31 -9.38
N GLN A 51 -7.46 -6.96 -10.54
CA GLN A 51 -8.14 -6.53 -11.77
C GLN A 51 -9.56 -7.11 -11.85
N THR A 52 -10.47 -6.45 -12.55
CA THR A 52 -11.83 -6.96 -12.84
C THR A 52 -11.78 -8.23 -13.70
N GLY A 53 -11.00 -8.22 -14.77
CA GLY A 53 -10.88 -9.27 -15.76
C GLY A 53 -10.35 -8.72 -17.08
N LYS A 54 -10.60 -9.43 -18.18
CA LYS A 54 -10.22 -9.05 -19.55
C LYS A 54 -11.46 -8.67 -20.35
N GLU A 55 -12.14 -7.61 -19.92
CA GLU A 55 -13.44 -7.22 -20.48
C GLU A 55 -13.33 -6.48 -21.81
N SER A 56 -12.17 -5.86 -22.10
CA SER A 56 -11.98 -4.97 -23.26
C SER A 56 -10.52 -4.70 -23.55
N ASP A 57 -10.21 -4.17 -24.74
CA ASP A 57 -8.87 -3.70 -25.10
C ASP A 57 -8.36 -2.61 -24.16
N TRP A 58 -9.26 -1.75 -23.64
CA TRP A 58 -8.90 -0.78 -22.62
C TRP A 58 -8.41 -1.45 -21.35
N ARG A 59 -9.06 -2.53 -20.91
CA ARG A 59 -8.69 -3.28 -19.72
C ARG A 59 -7.34 -3.98 -19.88
N ASP A 60 -7.09 -4.51 -21.07
CA ASP A 60 -5.79 -5.09 -21.40
C ASP A 60 -4.68 -4.04 -21.41
N ALA A 61 -4.94 -2.87 -22.00
CA ALA A 61 -3.99 -1.75 -21.97
C ALA A 61 -3.71 -1.28 -20.54
N ASN A 62 -4.75 -1.11 -19.72
CA ASN A 62 -4.63 -0.74 -18.31
C ASN A 62 -3.81 -1.78 -17.51
N THR A 63 -4.08 -3.07 -17.71
CA THR A 63 -3.30 -4.16 -17.07
C THR A 63 -1.84 -4.11 -17.47
N ASN A 64 -1.55 -3.95 -18.77
CA ASN A 64 -0.19 -3.85 -19.28
C ASN A 64 0.56 -2.64 -18.71
N ASP A 65 -0.14 -1.52 -18.48
CA ASP A 65 0.44 -0.33 -17.87
C ASP A 65 0.87 -0.60 -16.41
N TYR A 66 0.05 -1.28 -15.62
CA TYR A 66 0.45 -1.74 -14.29
C TYR A 66 1.66 -2.66 -14.33
N LEU A 67 1.65 -3.69 -15.20
CA LEU A 67 2.75 -4.65 -15.32
C LEU A 67 4.07 -3.98 -15.74
N ASN A 68 4.01 -2.95 -16.59
CA ASN A 68 5.18 -2.21 -17.06
C ASN A 68 5.63 -1.11 -16.08
N THR A 69 4.75 -0.66 -15.19
CA THR A 69 5.06 0.41 -14.23
C THR A 69 5.61 -0.14 -12.94
N PHE A 70 4.99 -1.18 -12.38
CA PHE A 70 5.39 -1.76 -11.10
C PHE A 70 6.39 -2.91 -11.29
N THR A 71 7.60 -2.59 -11.76
CA THR A 71 8.64 -3.58 -12.02
C THR A 71 9.71 -3.59 -10.91
N LYS A 72 10.46 -4.68 -10.82
CA LYS A 72 11.56 -4.83 -9.85
C LYS A 72 12.64 -3.79 -10.04
N GLU A 73 12.94 -3.43 -11.29
CA GLU A 73 13.91 -2.39 -11.63
C GLU A 73 13.51 -1.01 -11.10
N ARG A 74 12.20 -0.79 -10.92
CA ARG A 74 11.64 0.43 -10.33
C ARG A 74 11.40 0.33 -8.82
N GLY A 75 11.77 -0.79 -8.20
CA GLY A 75 11.66 -1.01 -6.76
C GLY A 75 10.34 -1.64 -6.31
N TYR A 76 9.60 -2.29 -7.20
CA TYR A 76 8.31 -2.92 -6.88
C TYR A 76 8.34 -4.44 -7.11
N ASP A 77 7.56 -5.16 -6.30
CA ASP A 77 7.21 -6.56 -6.49
C ASP A 77 5.68 -6.64 -6.67
N LEU A 78 5.23 -6.67 -7.93
CA LEU A 78 3.81 -6.67 -8.27
C LEU A 78 3.23 -8.07 -8.25
N ILE A 79 2.18 -8.27 -7.45
CA ILE A 79 1.34 -9.46 -7.42
C ILE A 79 0.04 -9.13 -8.15
N TYR A 80 -0.02 -9.48 -9.42
CA TYR A 80 -1.21 -9.29 -10.25
C TYR A 80 -2.19 -10.46 -10.09
N ILE A 81 -3.47 -10.14 -9.85
CA ILE A 81 -4.55 -11.11 -9.74
C ILE A 81 -5.69 -10.72 -10.69
N ASP A 82 -6.00 -11.62 -11.61
CA ASP A 82 -7.15 -11.50 -12.50
C ASP A 82 -8.43 -11.94 -11.77
N GLY A 83 -9.36 -11.01 -11.57
CA GLY A 83 -10.67 -11.26 -10.97
C GLY A 83 -11.58 -12.15 -11.83
N ASN A 84 -11.27 -12.26 -13.14
CA ASN A 84 -12.01 -13.08 -14.10
C ASN A 84 -13.53 -12.82 -14.04
N SER A 85 -13.91 -11.54 -13.94
CA SER A 85 -15.29 -11.06 -13.87
C SER A 85 -16.11 -11.66 -12.70
N SER A 86 -15.45 -11.99 -11.57
CA SER A 86 -16.10 -12.52 -10.37
C SER A 86 -15.75 -11.70 -9.14
N SER A 87 -16.78 -11.16 -8.49
CA SER A 87 -16.65 -10.44 -7.23
C SER A 87 -16.14 -11.33 -6.11
N GLU A 88 -16.58 -12.59 -6.03
CA GLU A 88 -16.12 -13.55 -5.02
C GLU A 88 -14.61 -13.83 -5.16
N ARG A 89 -14.12 -13.92 -6.42
CA ARG A 89 -12.68 -14.08 -6.66
C ARG A 89 -11.90 -12.85 -6.25
N GLN A 90 -12.42 -11.66 -6.50
CA GLN A 90 -11.77 -10.42 -6.08
C GLN A 90 -11.74 -10.29 -4.55
N VAL A 91 -12.84 -10.60 -3.85
CA VAL A 91 -12.88 -10.61 -2.38
C VAL A 91 -11.89 -11.64 -1.82
N LYS A 92 -11.86 -12.86 -2.39
CA LYS A 92 -10.87 -13.86 -2.00
C LYS A 92 -9.43 -13.36 -2.23
N ALA A 93 -9.16 -12.75 -3.37
CA ALA A 93 -7.85 -12.17 -3.69
C ALA A 93 -7.42 -11.10 -2.67
N MET A 94 -8.37 -10.28 -2.18
CA MET A 94 -8.11 -9.31 -1.12
C MET A 94 -7.57 -10.02 0.13
N TYR A 95 -8.26 -11.07 0.62
CA TYR A 95 -7.79 -11.83 1.80
C TYR A 95 -6.46 -12.54 1.55
N ASP A 96 -6.25 -13.09 0.34
CA ASP A 96 -4.98 -13.74 -0.02
C ASP A 96 -3.80 -12.73 0.03
N LEU A 97 -4.00 -11.50 -0.43
CA LEU A 97 -3.00 -10.42 -0.36
C LEU A 97 -2.75 -9.94 1.07
N ILE A 98 -3.81 -9.86 1.88
CA ILE A 98 -3.69 -9.53 3.32
C ILE A 98 -2.83 -10.59 4.03
N GLN A 99 -3.08 -11.87 3.77
CA GLN A 99 -2.28 -12.97 4.34
C GLN A 99 -0.82 -12.94 3.88
N GLN A 100 -0.56 -12.52 2.64
CA GLN A 100 0.78 -12.33 2.08
C GLN A 100 1.47 -11.08 2.62
N LYS A 101 0.75 -10.23 3.38
CA LYS A 101 1.27 -9.01 3.97
C LYS A 101 1.94 -8.09 2.93
N VAL A 102 1.21 -7.81 1.86
CA VAL A 102 1.66 -6.84 0.86
C VAL A 102 1.71 -5.43 1.46
N ASP A 103 2.50 -4.53 0.88
CA ASP A 103 2.62 -3.16 1.38
C ASP A 103 1.44 -2.29 0.94
N TYR A 104 0.85 -2.57 -0.24
CA TYR A 104 -0.31 -1.86 -0.80
C TYR A 104 -1.20 -2.80 -1.57
N ILE A 105 -2.50 -2.50 -1.59
CA ILE A 105 -3.46 -3.16 -2.49
C ILE A 105 -4.08 -2.11 -3.40
N ILE A 106 -4.07 -2.39 -4.72
CA ILE A 106 -4.83 -1.65 -5.73
C ILE A 106 -6.01 -2.53 -6.13
N LEU A 107 -7.22 -2.02 -5.90
CA LEU A 107 -8.46 -2.72 -6.21
C LEU A 107 -9.18 -2.04 -7.37
N GLN A 108 -9.42 -2.77 -8.45
CA GLN A 108 -10.36 -2.37 -9.50
C GLN A 108 -11.64 -3.22 -9.34
N PRO A 109 -12.68 -2.71 -8.67
CA PRO A 109 -13.83 -3.53 -8.29
C PRO A 109 -14.75 -3.77 -9.48
N ILE A 110 -15.33 -4.99 -9.55
CA ILE A 110 -16.34 -5.31 -10.57
C ILE A 110 -17.74 -4.85 -10.14
N VAL A 111 -18.00 -4.83 -8.83
CA VAL A 111 -19.25 -4.38 -8.21
C VAL A 111 -18.96 -3.34 -7.13
N GLU A 112 -19.97 -2.53 -6.79
CA GLU A 112 -19.84 -1.46 -5.80
C GLU A 112 -19.95 -1.96 -4.37
N THR A 113 -20.70 -3.04 -4.13
CA THR A 113 -21.06 -3.53 -2.78
C THR A 113 -20.37 -4.84 -2.42
N GLY A 114 -20.38 -5.18 -1.11
CA GLY A 114 -19.81 -6.44 -0.59
C GLY A 114 -18.31 -6.36 -0.30
N TRP A 115 -17.78 -5.15 -0.12
CA TRP A 115 -16.37 -4.90 0.16
C TRP A 115 -16.08 -4.57 1.62
N GLU A 116 -17.12 -4.30 2.42
CA GLU A 116 -17.02 -3.75 3.76
C GLU A 116 -16.07 -4.57 4.64
N ASP A 117 -16.27 -5.88 4.72
CA ASP A 117 -15.46 -6.77 5.55
C ASP A 117 -14.01 -6.90 5.04
N ALA A 118 -13.83 -6.98 3.72
CA ALA A 118 -12.50 -7.15 3.12
C ALA A 118 -11.65 -5.87 3.22
N ILE A 119 -12.26 -4.70 3.01
CA ILE A 119 -11.61 -3.40 3.18
C ILE A 119 -11.26 -3.17 4.66
N HIS A 120 -12.21 -3.47 5.57
CA HIS A 120 -11.96 -3.37 7.01
C HIS A 120 -10.81 -4.30 7.44
N ALA A 121 -10.78 -5.55 6.95
CA ALA A 121 -9.69 -6.48 7.24
C ALA A 121 -8.32 -5.99 6.74
N ALA A 122 -8.26 -5.36 5.58
CA ALA A 122 -7.02 -4.74 5.07
C ALA A 122 -6.56 -3.59 5.97
N LYS A 123 -7.50 -2.72 6.40
CA LYS A 123 -7.24 -1.62 7.32
C LYS A 123 -6.71 -2.12 8.67
N GLU A 124 -7.34 -3.13 9.26
CA GLU A 124 -6.90 -3.75 10.53
C GLU A 124 -5.51 -4.41 10.39
N ALA A 125 -5.20 -4.93 9.21
CA ALA A 125 -3.87 -5.45 8.90
C ALA A 125 -2.82 -4.35 8.65
N GLY A 126 -3.23 -3.07 8.63
CA GLY A 126 -2.36 -1.93 8.32
C GLY A 126 -1.95 -1.85 6.84
N ILE A 127 -2.72 -2.49 5.94
CA ILE A 127 -2.45 -2.51 4.50
C ILE A 127 -3.33 -1.46 3.82
N PRO A 128 -2.76 -0.36 3.30
CA PRO A 128 -3.50 0.68 2.61
C PRO A 128 -4.08 0.15 1.29
N VAL A 129 -5.36 0.47 1.05
CA VAL A 129 -6.07 0.12 -0.18
C VAL A 129 -6.29 1.37 -1.02
N ILE A 130 -5.94 1.30 -2.30
CA ILE A 130 -6.26 2.30 -3.32
C ILE A 130 -7.33 1.70 -4.22
N VAL A 131 -8.50 2.32 -4.25
CA VAL A 131 -9.59 1.93 -5.15
C VAL A 131 -9.38 2.65 -6.48
N ALA A 132 -9.41 1.92 -7.59
CA ALA A 132 -9.18 2.48 -8.92
C ALA A 132 -10.32 2.15 -9.87
N ASP A 133 -10.55 3.03 -10.86
CA ASP A 133 -11.60 2.96 -11.87
C ASP A 133 -13.01 3.16 -11.26
N ARG A 134 -13.68 2.11 -10.82
CA ARG A 134 -15.02 2.17 -10.22
C ARG A 134 -14.97 2.41 -8.73
N LYS A 135 -15.97 3.12 -8.20
CA LYS A 135 -16.14 3.31 -6.73
C LYS A 135 -16.66 2.04 -6.07
N ILE A 136 -16.50 2.01 -4.75
CA ILE A 136 -17.14 1.03 -3.86
C ILE A 136 -18.04 1.76 -2.86
N ALA A 137 -19.09 1.07 -2.41
CA ALA A 137 -20.04 1.60 -1.41
C ALA A 137 -19.54 1.32 0.03
N VAL A 138 -18.30 1.75 0.31
CA VAL A 138 -17.66 1.66 1.63
C VAL A 138 -17.29 3.08 2.05
N ASP A 139 -17.31 3.35 3.36
CA ASP A 139 -16.94 4.67 3.90
C ASP A 139 -15.51 5.04 3.43
N GLU A 140 -15.35 6.27 2.92
CA GLU A 140 -14.08 6.76 2.38
C GLU A 140 -12.95 6.82 3.42
N THR A 141 -13.27 6.73 4.71
CA THR A 141 -12.28 6.63 5.79
C THR A 141 -11.66 5.23 5.95
N GLU A 142 -12.22 4.22 5.28
CA GLU A 142 -11.76 2.84 5.36
C GLU A 142 -10.68 2.50 4.32
N TYR A 143 -10.47 3.33 3.30
CA TYR A 143 -9.43 3.16 2.29
C TYR A 143 -8.68 4.48 2.03
N VAL A 144 -7.52 4.42 1.38
CA VAL A 144 -6.61 5.59 1.28
C VAL A 144 -7.08 6.60 0.26
N SER A 145 -7.55 6.13 -0.91
CA SER A 145 -7.93 6.97 -2.03
C SER A 145 -8.75 6.21 -3.04
N TRP A 146 -9.58 6.95 -3.77
CA TRP A 146 -10.17 6.51 -5.02
C TRP A 146 -9.61 7.33 -6.19
N ILE A 147 -9.30 6.64 -7.29
CA ILE A 147 -8.79 7.24 -8.53
C ILE A 147 -9.62 6.69 -9.68
N GLY A 148 -10.41 7.53 -10.32
CA GLY A 148 -11.27 7.11 -11.43
C GLY A 148 -11.96 8.27 -12.11
N SER A 149 -12.74 7.97 -13.15
CA SER A 149 -13.57 8.91 -13.84
C SER A 149 -14.86 9.19 -13.10
N ASP A 150 -15.35 10.41 -13.20
CA ASP A 150 -16.71 10.77 -12.79
C ASP A 150 -17.69 10.31 -13.88
N PHE A 151 -18.10 9.04 -13.81
CA PHE A 151 -19.01 8.44 -14.80
C PHE A 151 -20.38 9.11 -14.86
N GLU A 152 -20.82 9.75 -13.77
CA GLU A 152 -22.07 10.52 -13.76
C GLU A 152 -21.94 11.80 -14.58
N GLU A 153 -20.80 12.50 -14.42
CA GLU A 153 -20.49 13.69 -15.22
C GLU A 153 -20.25 13.32 -16.69
N GLU A 154 -19.59 12.20 -16.97
CA GLU A 154 -19.41 11.70 -18.33
C GLU A 154 -20.75 11.38 -18.98
N GLY A 155 -21.66 10.71 -18.26
CA GLY A 155 -23.00 10.43 -18.72
C GLY A 155 -23.80 11.71 -19.01
N ARG A 156 -23.72 12.73 -18.16
CA ARG A 156 -24.35 14.04 -18.41
C ARG A 156 -23.81 14.70 -19.68
N LYS A 157 -22.50 14.66 -19.91
CA LYS A 157 -21.88 15.24 -21.10
C LYS A 157 -22.22 14.50 -22.39
N ALA A 158 -22.47 13.21 -22.32
CA ALA A 158 -22.79 12.39 -23.48
C ALA A 158 -24.20 12.67 -24.08
N VAL A 159 -25.12 13.26 -23.28
CA VAL A 159 -26.51 13.53 -23.70
C VAL A 159 -26.82 15.02 -23.93
N THR A 160 -25.83 15.90 -23.83
CA THR A 160 -25.90 17.34 -24.13
C THR A 160 -25.30 17.65 -25.47
#